data_2b4bf095713dbc88027409a757faa1f9
#
_entry.id   2b4bf095713dbc88027409a757faa1f9
#
_cell.length_a   1.000
_cell.length_b   1.000
_cell.length_c   1.000
_cell.angle_alpha   90.00
_cell.angle_beta   90.00
_cell.angle_gamma   90.00
#
_symmetry.space_group_name_H-M   'P 1'
#
loop_
_entity.id
_entity.type
_entity.pdbx_description
1 polymer ?
#
loop_
_entity_poly.entity_id
_entity_poly.type
_entity_poly.pdbx_seq_one_letter_code
_entity_poly.pdbx_strand_id
1 'polypeptide(L)'
;METVPCLFVEDLTETQKRAYILADNRLAEDAGWNDDILKIELEELTALDFDISLTGFSLDDIIVDEISEPEEQKNKLTDIYGIPPFSVIDGRKGEFIENNRAWKEYGIKSELGRDDNLMQAGKMIDSVKSSFEHIAPATSIFAPFLCEIMYKWFCVESGKIFDCFAGGSVRGIVAEVLGYDYTGIDLRPEQIEANEINAAEIGVAPKWVCDDSRNMNKHIKDGEFDLLFSCPPYADLEVYIDDERDLSNMPYSEFISAYREIVRLSYNKLKDNSFAVFVVGEVRGKNGNYYNFVGDTITAFIDAGYKYYNEIIYLTPAGTNALRAHQFNKSRKVVKGHQNILVFYKGATTDIKGKFAPIDFNENKISEVYA
;
A
#
# COMPACT_ATOMS: atom_id res chain seq x y z
N MET A 1 -36.81 9.58 -25.38
CA MET A 1 -35.79 10.25 -24.57
C MET A 1 -36.47 11.38 -23.85
N GLU A 2 -36.62 11.28 -22.54
CA GLU A 2 -37.11 12.41 -21.75
C GLU A 2 -35.97 13.43 -21.65
N THR A 3 -36.27 14.69 -21.98
CA THR A 3 -35.30 15.78 -21.88
C THR A 3 -35.30 16.29 -20.45
N VAL A 4 -34.11 16.26 -19.80
CA VAL A 4 -33.92 16.87 -18.49
C VAL A 4 -33.56 18.34 -18.70
N PRO A 5 -34.26 19.29 -18.05
CA PRO A 5 -33.88 20.70 -18.10
C PRO A 5 -32.51 20.87 -17.39
N CYS A 6 -31.54 21.41 -18.12
CA CYS A 6 -30.22 21.73 -17.57
C CYS A 6 -30.03 23.23 -17.52
N LEU A 7 -29.54 23.74 -16.40
CA LEU A 7 -29.13 25.13 -16.25
C LEU A 7 -27.61 25.17 -16.35
N PHE A 8 -27.08 25.87 -17.35
CA PHE A 8 -25.65 26.12 -17.44
C PHE A 8 -25.29 27.33 -16.59
N VAL A 9 -24.43 27.15 -15.61
CA VAL A 9 -23.87 28.22 -14.79
C VAL A 9 -22.47 28.49 -15.28
N GLU A 10 -22.28 29.59 -16.00
CA GLU A 10 -20.98 30.04 -16.51
C GLU A 10 -20.35 31.01 -15.50
N ASP A 11 -19.03 31.16 -15.53
CA ASP A 11 -18.23 32.12 -14.73
C ASP A 11 -18.10 31.86 -13.23
N LEU A 12 -18.28 30.63 -12.73
CA LEU A 12 -17.93 30.26 -11.36
C LEU A 12 -16.46 29.87 -11.24
N THR A 13 -15.79 30.36 -10.19
CA THR A 13 -14.51 29.86 -9.76
C THR A 13 -14.66 28.41 -9.23
N GLU A 14 -13.56 27.66 -9.15
CA GLU A 14 -13.59 26.28 -8.61
C GLU A 14 -14.12 26.23 -7.17
N THR A 15 -13.81 27.24 -6.35
CA THR A 15 -14.33 27.39 -4.98
C THR A 15 -15.85 27.57 -4.99
N GLN A 16 -16.36 28.44 -5.87
CA GLN A 16 -17.81 28.66 -6.01
C GLN A 16 -18.54 27.43 -6.54
N LYS A 17 -17.93 26.66 -7.46
CA LYS A 17 -18.50 25.38 -7.92
C LYS A 17 -18.65 24.37 -6.79
N ARG A 18 -17.62 24.22 -5.94
CA ARG A 18 -17.67 23.33 -4.77
C ARG A 18 -18.77 23.77 -3.80
N ALA A 19 -18.86 25.06 -3.50
CA ALA A 19 -19.90 25.61 -2.63
C ALA A 19 -21.31 25.37 -3.20
N TYR A 20 -21.48 25.54 -4.53
CA TYR A 20 -22.76 25.29 -5.20
C TYR A 20 -23.18 23.82 -5.11
N ILE A 21 -22.24 22.87 -5.31
CA ILE A 21 -22.49 21.44 -5.17
C ILE A 21 -22.94 21.09 -3.74
N LEU A 22 -22.30 21.68 -2.73
CA LEU A 22 -22.70 21.47 -1.32
C LEU A 22 -24.12 22.01 -1.07
N ALA A 23 -24.42 23.23 -1.52
CA ALA A 23 -25.72 23.83 -1.35
C ALA A 23 -26.85 23.06 -2.07
N ASP A 24 -26.59 22.56 -3.29
CA ASP A 24 -27.53 21.79 -4.09
C ASP A 24 -27.85 20.43 -3.44
N ASN A 25 -26.82 19.78 -2.90
CA ASN A 25 -26.96 18.50 -2.21
C ASN A 25 -27.67 18.65 -0.84
N ARG A 26 -27.54 19.78 -0.14
CA ARG A 26 -28.28 20.04 1.11
C ARG A 26 -29.80 20.10 0.89
N LEU A 27 -30.25 20.49 -0.27
CA LEU A 27 -31.68 20.54 -0.61
C LEU A 27 -32.29 19.15 -0.86
N ALA A 28 -31.46 18.10 -1.00
CA ALA A 28 -31.90 16.72 -1.06
C ALA A 28 -31.98 16.12 0.35
N GLU A 29 -33.03 16.44 1.09
CA GLU A 29 -33.21 16.15 2.54
C GLU A 29 -33.19 14.65 2.94
N ASP A 30 -33.08 13.72 2.02
CA ASP A 30 -33.10 12.26 2.28
C ASP A 30 -31.73 11.55 2.18
N ALA A 31 -30.67 12.26 1.80
CA ALA A 31 -29.32 11.70 1.75
C ALA A 31 -28.51 12.22 2.95
N GLY A 32 -28.29 11.38 3.96
CA GLY A 32 -27.46 11.74 5.11
C GLY A 32 -26.07 12.20 4.67
N TRP A 33 -25.59 13.31 5.20
CA TRP A 33 -24.23 13.78 5.01
C TRP A 33 -23.26 12.90 5.75
N ASN A 34 -22.09 12.67 5.17
CA ASN A 34 -20.95 12.21 5.95
C ASN A 34 -20.33 13.45 6.61
N ASP A 35 -20.52 13.59 7.91
CA ASP A 35 -20.13 14.77 8.66
C ASP A 35 -18.62 15.05 8.60
N ASP A 36 -17.78 14.01 8.52
CA ASP A 36 -16.32 14.17 8.41
C ASP A 36 -15.93 14.77 7.03
N ILE A 37 -16.56 14.32 5.95
CA ILE A 37 -16.31 14.89 4.61
C ILE A 37 -16.85 16.31 4.53
N LEU A 38 -18.04 16.55 5.05
CA LEU A 38 -18.63 17.88 5.08
C LEU A 38 -17.73 18.86 5.84
N LYS A 39 -17.23 18.46 7.00
CA LYS A 39 -16.32 19.27 7.82
C LYS A 39 -15.05 19.63 7.04
N ILE A 40 -14.40 18.67 6.38
CA ILE A 40 -13.21 18.91 5.56
C ILE A 40 -13.48 19.93 4.47
N GLU A 41 -14.59 19.78 3.73
CA GLU A 41 -14.96 20.72 2.66
C GLU A 41 -15.24 22.13 3.19
N LEU A 42 -15.93 22.26 4.33
CA LEU A 42 -16.20 23.55 4.94
C LEU A 42 -14.93 24.20 5.51
N GLU A 43 -14.03 23.44 6.11
CA GLU A 43 -12.72 23.92 6.57
C GLU A 43 -11.87 24.42 5.40
N GLU A 44 -11.85 23.69 4.26
CA GLU A 44 -11.12 24.14 3.07
C GLU A 44 -11.73 25.39 2.45
N LEU A 45 -13.06 25.51 2.39
CA LEU A 45 -13.73 26.72 1.93
C LEU A 45 -13.42 27.93 2.82
N THR A 46 -13.40 27.72 4.13
CA THR A 46 -13.01 28.76 5.12
C THR A 46 -11.56 29.19 4.92
N ALA A 47 -10.64 28.24 4.70
CA ALA A 47 -9.23 28.54 4.43
C ALA A 47 -9.02 29.32 3.12
N LEU A 48 -9.98 29.24 2.17
CA LEU A 48 -10.00 30.02 0.94
C LEU A 48 -10.72 31.37 1.07
N ASP A 49 -11.03 31.79 2.31
CA ASP A 49 -11.72 33.05 2.65
C ASP A 49 -13.12 33.16 1.99
N PHE A 50 -13.78 32.00 1.81
CA PHE A 50 -15.11 31.91 1.24
C PHE A 50 -16.19 32.00 2.33
N ASP A 51 -17.25 32.79 2.08
CA ASP A 51 -18.39 32.88 2.98
C ASP A 51 -19.21 31.59 2.98
N ILE A 52 -18.97 30.72 3.96
CA ILE A 52 -19.62 29.40 4.06
C ILE A 52 -21.14 29.49 4.26
N SER A 53 -21.68 30.63 4.75
CA SER A 53 -23.13 30.80 4.88
C SER A 53 -23.89 30.67 3.56
N LEU A 54 -23.20 30.91 2.44
CA LEU A 54 -23.75 30.76 1.10
C LEU A 54 -23.95 29.27 0.69
N THR A 55 -23.36 28.33 1.40
CA THR A 55 -23.57 26.89 1.20
C THR A 55 -24.81 26.37 1.91
N GLY A 56 -25.43 27.19 2.76
CA GLY A 56 -26.53 26.80 3.65
C GLY A 56 -26.08 26.11 4.93
N PHE A 57 -24.76 26.03 5.18
CA PHE A 57 -24.15 25.59 6.44
C PHE A 57 -23.63 26.79 7.22
N SER A 58 -23.43 26.61 8.55
CA SER A 58 -22.90 27.62 9.46
C SER A 58 -21.59 27.17 10.09
N LEU A 59 -20.88 28.08 10.78
CA LEU A 59 -19.71 27.71 11.59
C LEU A 59 -20.05 26.71 12.70
N ASP A 60 -21.30 26.75 13.17
CA ASP A 60 -21.76 25.81 14.21
C ASP A 60 -21.89 24.39 13.66
N ASP A 61 -22.07 24.21 12.36
CA ASP A 61 -22.06 22.90 11.71
C ASP A 61 -20.62 22.32 11.60
N ILE A 62 -19.59 23.17 11.79
CA ILE A 62 -18.17 22.75 11.88
C ILE A 62 -17.79 22.41 13.32
N ILE A 63 -18.40 23.11 14.28
CA ILE A 63 -18.17 22.93 15.72
C ILE A 63 -19.18 21.88 16.21
N VAL A 64 -18.88 20.62 16.01
CA VAL A 64 -19.61 19.55 16.71
C VAL A 64 -19.11 19.56 18.15
N ASP A 65 -20.03 19.86 19.07
CA ASP A 65 -19.80 20.00 20.52
C ASP A 65 -18.89 18.91 21.12
N GLU A 66 -17.87 19.35 21.84
CA GLU A 66 -17.08 18.48 22.72
C GLU A 66 -17.84 17.97 23.97
N ILE A 67 -19.13 18.29 24.15
CA ILE A 67 -19.88 17.91 25.36
C ILE A 67 -21.34 17.56 25.04
N SER A 68 -21.62 16.33 24.66
CA SER A 68 -22.87 15.66 25.04
C SER A 68 -22.65 14.14 25.06
N GLU A 69 -23.13 13.50 26.14
CA GLU A 69 -23.01 12.07 26.44
C GLU A 69 -23.60 11.13 25.37
N PRO A 70 -23.27 9.82 25.39
CA PRO A 70 -23.11 8.99 24.20
C PRO A 70 -24.43 8.60 23.55
N GLU A 71 -24.83 9.28 22.51
CA GLU A 71 -25.63 8.70 21.45
C GLU A 71 -24.67 8.02 20.46
N GLU A 72 -25.00 6.81 20.04
CA GLU A 72 -24.27 5.88 19.17
C GLU A 72 -23.11 6.51 18.38
N GLN A 73 -21.88 6.16 18.79
CA GLN A 73 -20.67 6.55 18.05
C GLN A 73 -20.86 6.20 16.59
N LYS A 74 -21.12 7.18 15.74
CA LYS A 74 -20.92 7.03 14.29
C LYS A 74 -19.45 6.70 14.08
N ASN A 75 -19.14 5.46 13.79
CA ASN A 75 -17.77 4.98 13.60
C ASN A 75 -17.11 5.82 12.51
N LYS A 76 -15.98 6.44 12.83
CA LYS A 76 -15.16 7.16 11.86
C LYS A 76 -14.74 6.19 10.75
N LEU A 77 -14.51 6.69 9.53
CA LEU A 77 -13.99 5.84 8.43
C LEU A 77 -12.70 5.12 8.82
N THR A 78 -11.88 5.75 9.65
CA THR A 78 -10.65 5.16 10.20
C THR A 78 -10.92 3.98 11.13
N ASP A 79 -12.01 4.02 11.88
CA ASP A 79 -12.42 2.92 12.77
C ASP A 79 -12.91 1.71 11.96
N ILE A 80 -13.59 1.98 10.85
CA ILE A 80 -14.11 0.90 9.98
C ILE A 80 -13.01 0.31 9.09
N TYR A 81 -12.12 1.14 8.53
CA TYR A 81 -11.21 0.72 7.46
C TYR A 81 -9.73 0.83 7.81
N GLY A 82 -9.38 1.32 9.01
CA GLY A 82 -7.99 1.62 9.43
C GLY A 82 -7.45 2.93 8.84
N ILE A 83 -7.76 3.21 7.60
CA ILE A 83 -7.66 4.48 6.89
C ILE A 83 -8.82 4.57 5.90
N PRO A 84 -9.26 5.76 5.49
CA PRO A 84 -10.29 5.89 4.48
C PRO A 84 -9.89 5.16 3.18
N PRO A 85 -10.78 4.33 2.57
CA PRO A 85 -10.45 3.51 1.41
C PRO A 85 -10.42 4.36 0.12
N PHE A 86 -9.56 5.37 0.09
CA PHE A 86 -9.32 6.23 -1.06
C PHE A 86 -8.16 5.72 -1.90
N SER A 87 -8.06 6.20 -3.13
CA SER A 87 -6.96 5.84 -4.03
C SER A 87 -5.59 6.41 -3.65
N VAL A 88 -5.49 7.11 -2.52
CA VAL A 88 -4.25 7.63 -1.96
C VAL A 88 -4.14 7.25 -0.49
N ILE A 89 -3.08 6.55 -0.13
CA ILE A 89 -2.69 6.26 1.25
C ILE A 89 -1.49 7.15 1.59
N ASP A 90 -1.61 8.00 2.60
CA ASP A 90 -0.52 8.88 3.03
C ASP A 90 0.26 8.29 4.21
N GLY A 91 1.36 7.58 3.91
CA GLY A 91 2.26 7.00 4.92
C GLY A 91 3.04 8.02 5.75
N ARG A 92 2.82 9.33 5.52
CA ARG A 92 3.46 10.44 6.23
C ARG A 92 2.56 11.04 7.31
N LYS A 93 1.29 10.66 7.37
CA LYS A 93 0.31 11.15 8.36
C LYS A 93 0.48 10.49 9.71
N GLY A 94 0.09 11.19 10.78
CA GLY A 94 0.28 10.78 12.16
C GLY A 94 -0.23 9.37 12.45
N GLU A 95 -1.47 9.08 12.09
CA GLU A 95 -2.10 7.77 12.32
C GLU A 95 -1.35 6.60 11.66
N PHE A 96 -0.91 6.76 10.40
CA PHE A 96 -0.11 5.74 9.73
C PHE A 96 1.24 5.54 10.43
N ILE A 97 1.88 6.64 10.87
CA ILE A 97 3.16 6.60 11.59
C ILE A 97 3.00 5.93 12.95
N GLU A 98 1.93 6.26 13.68
CA GLU A 98 1.62 5.70 15.00
C GLU A 98 1.41 4.18 14.94
N ASN A 99 0.58 3.71 14.02
CA ASN A 99 0.36 2.27 13.83
C ASN A 99 1.65 1.53 13.37
N ASN A 100 2.45 2.13 12.49
CA ASN A 100 3.75 1.55 12.14
C ASN A 100 4.72 1.49 13.34
N ARG A 101 4.66 2.47 14.25
CA ARG A 101 5.45 2.47 15.48
C ARG A 101 5.01 1.35 16.41
N ALA A 102 3.70 1.18 16.63
CA ALA A 102 3.15 0.10 17.43
C ALA A 102 3.62 -1.27 16.93
N TRP A 103 3.60 -1.51 15.61
CA TRP A 103 4.13 -2.74 15.02
C TRP A 103 5.63 -2.95 15.28
N LYS A 104 6.44 -1.89 15.27
CA LYS A 104 7.88 -1.99 15.59
C LYS A 104 8.11 -2.27 17.07
N GLU A 105 7.34 -1.63 17.95
CA GLU A 105 7.37 -1.87 19.39
C GLU A 105 6.93 -3.29 19.74
N TYR A 106 6.08 -3.90 18.91
CA TYR A 106 5.70 -5.31 19.01
C TYR A 106 6.86 -6.26 18.73
N GLY A 107 7.96 -5.80 18.12
CA GLY A 107 9.20 -6.56 17.95
C GLY A 107 9.56 -6.92 16.51
N ILE A 108 8.86 -6.35 15.52
CA ILE A 108 9.24 -6.56 14.11
C ILE A 108 10.59 -5.89 13.83
N LYS A 109 11.57 -6.72 13.44
CA LYS A 109 12.94 -6.32 13.09
C LYS A 109 13.15 -6.51 11.59
N SER A 110 12.69 -5.56 10.82
CA SER A 110 12.70 -5.62 9.35
C SER A 110 14.07 -5.46 8.70
N GLU A 111 15.07 -5.07 9.47
CA GLU A 111 16.47 -4.92 9.05
C GLU A 111 17.26 -6.23 9.09
N LEU A 112 16.79 -7.25 9.80
CA LEU A 112 17.50 -8.53 9.94
C LEU A 112 17.65 -9.26 8.58
N GLY A 113 18.78 -9.94 8.40
CA GLY A 113 19.07 -10.69 7.18
C GLY A 113 19.51 -9.83 5.98
N ARG A 114 19.77 -8.53 6.20
CA ARG A 114 20.28 -7.62 5.17
C ARG A 114 21.73 -7.28 5.47
N ASP A 115 22.63 -7.55 4.52
CA ASP A 115 24.02 -7.12 4.61
C ASP A 115 24.13 -5.60 4.55
N ASP A 116 25.03 -5.02 5.36
CA ASP A 116 25.38 -3.58 5.31
C ASP A 116 25.86 -3.14 3.91
N ASN A 117 26.26 -4.06 3.06
CA ASN A 117 26.69 -3.85 1.68
C ASN A 117 25.53 -3.74 0.66
N LEU A 118 24.30 -4.11 1.01
CA LEU A 118 23.10 -3.92 0.17
C LEU A 118 22.75 -2.45 -0.07
N MET A 119 23.48 -1.55 0.58
CA MET A 119 23.41 -0.11 0.37
C MET A 119 24.37 0.40 -0.68
N GLN A 120 24.42 -0.17 -1.83
CA GLN A 120 24.92 0.55 -3.00
C GLN A 120 23.85 1.51 -3.57
N ALA A 121 23.20 2.27 -2.72
CA ALA A 121 22.65 3.55 -3.11
C ALA A 121 23.84 4.38 -3.59
N GLY A 122 24.00 4.44 -4.89
CA GLY A 122 25.10 4.97 -5.67
C GLY A 122 26.14 5.76 -4.88
N LYS A 123 27.41 5.55 -5.17
CA LYS A 123 28.58 6.19 -4.59
C LYS A 123 28.26 7.55 -3.98
N MET A 124 27.83 7.56 -2.71
CA MET A 124 27.74 8.78 -1.94
C MET A 124 29.16 9.29 -1.81
N ILE A 125 29.40 10.50 -2.29
CA ILE A 125 30.68 11.20 -2.17
C ILE A 125 31.03 11.20 -0.68
N ASP A 126 32.25 10.75 -0.33
CA ASP A 126 32.71 10.59 1.06
C ASP A 126 32.55 11.85 1.93
N SER A 127 32.48 13.02 1.31
CA SER A 127 32.17 14.30 1.98
C SER A 127 30.75 14.42 2.51
N VAL A 128 29.81 13.56 2.07
CA VAL A 128 28.42 13.57 2.52
C VAL A 128 28.22 12.55 3.66
N LYS A 129 29.01 11.48 3.70
CA LYS A 129 28.96 10.48 4.77
C LYS A 129 29.20 11.06 6.16
N SER A 130 30.16 11.98 6.31
CA SER A 130 30.52 12.56 7.61
C SER A 130 29.46 13.48 8.21
N SER A 131 28.53 14.01 7.40
CA SER A 131 27.46 14.90 7.86
C SER A 131 26.17 14.15 8.25
N PHE A 132 26.07 12.85 7.98
CA PHE A 132 24.88 12.05 8.15
C PHE A 132 25.10 10.73 8.89
N GLU A 133 26.11 10.64 9.75
CA GLU A 133 26.42 9.45 10.58
C GLU A 133 25.26 9.01 11.48
N HIS A 134 24.22 9.84 11.65
CA HIS A 134 23.05 9.54 12.46
C HIS A 134 21.75 9.27 11.64
N ILE A 135 21.81 9.32 10.31
CA ILE A 135 20.71 8.88 9.48
C ILE A 135 20.94 7.40 9.21
N ALA A 136 20.19 6.56 9.94
CA ALA A 136 20.18 5.12 9.71
C ALA A 136 20.04 4.84 8.22
N PRO A 137 20.82 3.88 7.70
CA PRO A 137 20.78 3.52 6.30
C PRO A 137 19.35 3.16 5.91
N ALA A 138 18.79 3.90 4.97
CA ALA A 138 17.42 3.73 4.50
C ALA A 138 17.32 2.50 3.58
N THR A 139 17.47 1.31 4.15
CA THR A 139 16.95 0.10 3.51
C THR A 139 15.44 0.27 3.41
N SER A 140 14.88 -0.04 2.25
CA SER A 140 13.42 0.01 2.03
C SER A 140 12.74 -1.01 2.93
N ILE A 141 12.39 -0.58 4.15
CA ILE A 141 11.64 -1.38 5.11
C ILE A 141 10.19 -1.36 4.69
N PHE A 142 9.59 -2.53 4.49
CA PHE A 142 8.17 -2.61 4.21
C PHE A 142 7.36 -2.14 5.42
N ALA A 143 6.34 -1.32 5.21
CA ALA A 143 5.55 -0.76 6.28
C ALA A 143 4.59 -1.83 6.86
N PRO A 144 4.72 -2.25 8.13
CA PRO A 144 3.84 -3.26 8.72
C PRO A 144 2.36 -2.87 8.68
N PHE A 145 2.04 -1.61 8.95
CA PHE A 145 0.65 -1.14 8.91
C PHE A 145 0.06 -1.20 7.49
N LEU A 146 0.88 -1.04 6.45
CA LEU A 146 0.41 -1.25 5.08
C LEU A 146 0.01 -2.72 4.85
N CYS A 147 0.76 -3.69 5.41
CA CYS A 147 0.37 -5.11 5.35
C CYS A 147 -0.99 -5.33 6.01
N GLU A 148 -1.16 -4.80 7.23
CA GLU A 148 -2.42 -4.91 7.97
C GLU A 148 -3.61 -4.41 7.16
N ILE A 149 -3.50 -3.19 6.58
CA ILE A 149 -4.55 -2.62 5.73
C ILE A 149 -4.85 -3.52 4.54
N MET A 150 -3.81 -3.96 3.80
CA MET A 150 -4.00 -4.77 2.61
C MET A 150 -4.61 -6.13 2.93
N TYR A 151 -4.24 -6.75 4.05
CA TYR A 151 -4.81 -8.03 4.48
C TYR A 151 -6.28 -7.88 4.86
N LYS A 152 -6.61 -6.89 5.71
CA LYS A 152 -8.00 -6.64 6.12
C LYS A 152 -8.90 -6.21 4.95
N TRP A 153 -8.36 -5.47 3.97
CA TRP A 153 -9.15 -5.02 2.83
C TRP A 153 -9.37 -6.08 1.75
N PHE A 154 -8.39 -6.96 1.52
CA PHE A 154 -8.36 -7.81 0.32
C PHE A 154 -8.26 -9.31 0.60
N CYS A 155 -8.14 -9.74 1.86
CA CYS A 155 -8.19 -11.14 2.25
C CYS A 155 -9.52 -11.45 2.97
N VAL A 156 -10.00 -12.66 2.85
CA VAL A 156 -11.06 -13.16 3.71
C VAL A 156 -10.52 -13.38 5.11
N GLU A 157 -11.35 -13.26 6.13
CA GLU A 157 -10.98 -13.50 7.52
C GLU A 157 -10.31 -14.88 7.68
N SER A 158 -9.20 -14.91 8.45
CA SER A 158 -8.39 -16.13 8.64
C SER A 158 -7.96 -16.81 7.34
N GLY A 159 -7.88 -16.06 6.24
CA GLY A 159 -7.52 -16.58 4.92
C GLY A 159 -6.04 -16.91 4.79
N LYS A 160 -5.68 -17.57 3.68
CA LYS A 160 -4.30 -17.93 3.36
C LYS A 160 -3.67 -16.91 2.42
N ILE A 161 -2.51 -16.43 2.79
CA ILE A 161 -1.76 -15.41 2.06
C ILE A 161 -0.53 -16.03 1.41
N PHE A 162 -0.36 -15.81 0.13
CA PHE A 162 0.83 -16.19 -0.62
C PHE A 162 1.68 -14.98 -0.98
N ASP A 163 2.98 -15.10 -0.83
CA ASP A 163 3.96 -14.08 -1.19
C ASP A 163 5.08 -14.69 -2.01
N CYS A 164 5.11 -14.39 -3.30
CA CYS A 164 6.12 -14.95 -4.21
C CYS A 164 7.45 -14.18 -4.24
N PHE A 165 7.59 -13.12 -3.45
CA PHE A 165 8.84 -12.36 -3.26
C PHE A 165 8.95 -11.95 -1.78
N ALA A 166 9.06 -12.94 -0.89
CA ALA A 166 8.86 -12.78 0.54
C ALA A 166 9.82 -11.76 1.19
N GLY A 167 11.09 -11.71 0.77
CA GLY A 167 12.06 -10.79 1.37
C GLY A 167 12.10 -10.90 2.90
N GLY A 168 12.05 -9.73 3.58
CA GLY A 168 12.11 -9.67 5.04
C GLY A 168 10.86 -10.16 5.77
N SER A 169 10.95 -10.31 7.08
CA SER A 169 9.95 -10.97 7.95
C SER A 169 8.60 -10.26 8.06
N VAL A 170 8.52 -8.97 7.73
CA VAL A 170 7.37 -8.09 8.03
C VAL A 170 6.04 -8.67 7.57
N ARG A 171 5.94 -9.06 6.27
CA ARG A 171 4.68 -9.50 5.69
C ARG A 171 4.18 -10.80 6.32
N GLY A 172 5.09 -11.73 6.58
CA GLY A 172 4.75 -13.00 7.24
C GLY A 172 4.33 -12.80 8.70
N ILE A 173 5.10 -12.03 9.47
CA ILE A 173 4.81 -11.79 10.89
C ILE A 173 3.47 -11.07 11.04
N VAL A 174 3.22 -9.99 10.28
CA VAL A 174 1.95 -9.27 10.35
C VAL A 174 0.78 -10.18 10.01
N ALA A 175 0.92 -11.05 9.01
CA ALA A 175 -0.13 -11.99 8.64
C ALA A 175 -0.49 -12.93 9.80
N GLU A 176 0.51 -13.60 10.38
CA GLU A 176 0.28 -14.58 11.46
C GLU A 176 -0.25 -13.93 12.75
N VAL A 177 0.27 -12.74 13.13
CA VAL A 177 -0.23 -11.99 14.29
C VAL A 177 -1.72 -11.62 14.13
N LEU A 178 -2.14 -11.33 12.90
CA LEU A 178 -3.54 -11.03 12.58
C LEU A 178 -4.41 -12.29 12.32
N GLY A 179 -3.87 -13.50 12.50
CA GLY A 179 -4.61 -14.75 12.35
C GLY A 179 -4.76 -15.24 10.91
N TYR A 180 -3.96 -14.75 9.98
CA TYR A 180 -3.85 -15.28 8.61
C TYR A 180 -2.77 -16.37 8.53
N ASP A 181 -2.95 -17.36 7.65
CA ASP A 181 -1.93 -18.38 7.34
C ASP A 181 -1.04 -17.88 6.20
N TYR A 182 0.24 -17.67 6.47
CA TYR A 182 1.18 -17.11 5.50
C TYR A 182 2.14 -18.13 4.94
N THR A 183 2.34 -18.08 3.61
CA THR A 183 3.42 -18.78 2.94
C THR A 183 4.16 -17.84 1.98
N GLY A 184 5.46 -17.68 2.18
CA GLY A 184 6.33 -16.87 1.32
C GLY A 184 7.45 -17.70 0.69
N ILE A 185 7.90 -17.27 -0.50
CA ILE A 185 9.08 -17.84 -1.17
C ILE A 185 10.14 -16.74 -1.29
N ASP A 186 11.36 -17.05 -0.88
CA ASP A 186 12.54 -16.20 -1.12
C ASP A 186 13.72 -17.07 -1.56
N LEU A 187 14.58 -16.48 -2.39
CA LEU A 187 15.74 -17.17 -2.94
C LEU A 187 16.88 -17.32 -1.91
N ARG A 188 16.93 -16.43 -0.90
CA ARG A 188 18.07 -16.28 0.02
C ARG A 188 17.88 -17.05 1.31
N PRO A 189 18.68 -18.09 1.56
CA PRO A 189 18.56 -18.86 2.79
C PRO A 189 18.85 -18.03 4.05
N GLU A 190 19.79 -17.07 3.98
CA GLU A 190 20.14 -16.19 5.10
C GLU A 190 18.98 -15.28 5.48
N GLN A 191 18.20 -14.84 4.50
CA GLN A 191 17.01 -14.02 4.77
C GLN A 191 15.92 -14.85 5.43
N ILE A 192 15.73 -16.08 5.01
CA ILE A 192 14.75 -17.00 5.61
C ILE A 192 15.12 -17.29 7.06
N GLU A 193 16.38 -17.62 7.34
CA GLU A 193 16.85 -17.85 8.69
C GLU A 193 16.60 -16.63 9.59
N ALA A 194 16.91 -15.43 9.11
CA ALA A 194 16.65 -14.19 9.83
C ALA A 194 15.14 -13.94 10.08
N ASN A 195 14.29 -14.28 9.10
CA ASN A 195 12.85 -14.19 9.24
C ASN A 195 12.31 -15.15 10.30
N GLU A 196 12.78 -16.39 10.30
CA GLU A 196 12.38 -17.42 11.28
C GLU A 196 12.82 -17.04 12.71
N ILE A 197 14.04 -16.49 12.88
CA ILE A 197 14.52 -15.99 14.16
C ILE A 197 13.58 -14.87 14.66
N ASN A 198 13.29 -13.86 13.86
CA ASN A 198 12.42 -12.76 14.28
C ASN A 198 10.99 -13.24 14.57
N ALA A 199 10.45 -14.14 13.77
CA ALA A 199 9.12 -14.72 14.01
C ALA A 199 9.05 -15.51 15.32
N ALA A 200 10.09 -16.30 15.62
CA ALA A 200 10.19 -17.07 16.86
C ALA A 200 10.28 -16.16 18.10
N GLU A 201 11.00 -15.03 18.03
CA GLU A 201 11.06 -14.03 19.11
C GLU A 201 9.67 -13.42 19.41
N ILE A 202 8.83 -13.28 18.40
CA ILE A 202 7.46 -12.76 18.50
C ILE A 202 6.45 -13.85 18.91
N GLY A 203 6.81 -15.13 18.71
CA GLY A 203 5.94 -16.26 19.03
C GLY A 203 4.98 -16.67 17.91
N VAL A 204 5.30 -16.36 16.66
CA VAL A 204 4.55 -16.76 15.45
C VAL A 204 5.43 -17.62 14.53
N ALA A 205 4.82 -18.33 13.60
CA ALA A 205 5.50 -19.29 12.74
C ALA A 205 5.04 -19.23 11.27
N PRO A 206 5.18 -18.09 10.57
CA PRO A 206 4.91 -18.01 9.15
C PRO A 206 5.76 -19.02 8.39
N LYS A 207 5.24 -19.54 7.30
CA LYS A 207 5.99 -20.49 6.48
C LYS A 207 6.81 -19.75 5.43
N TRP A 208 8.13 -19.96 5.43
CA TRP A 208 9.01 -19.53 4.35
C TRP A 208 9.62 -20.72 3.62
N VAL A 209 9.72 -20.62 2.31
CA VAL A 209 10.32 -21.62 1.42
C VAL A 209 11.53 -21.02 0.73
N CYS A 210 12.71 -21.65 0.89
CA CYS A 210 13.94 -21.25 0.21
C CYS A 210 13.98 -21.87 -1.17
N ASP A 211 13.56 -21.16 -2.19
CA ASP A 211 13.67 -21.59 -3.61
C ASP A 211 13.44 -20.37 -4.53
N ASP A 212 13.71 -20.56 -5.80
CA ASP A 212 13.31 -19.67 -6.86
C ASP A 212 11.78 -19.73 -7.04
N SER A 213 11.11 -18.58 -7.07
CA SER A 213 9.66 -18.52 -7.21
C SER A 213 9.14 -19.11 -8.52
N ARG A 214 9.96 -19.28 -9.54
CA ARG A 214 9.64 -20.06 -10.74
C ARG A 214 9.43 -21.54 -10.45
N ASN A 215 9.93 -22.03 -9.32
CA ASN A 215 9.75 -23.39 -8.82
C ASN A 215 8.53 -23.58 -7.90
N MET A 216 7.67 -22.56 -7.74
CA MET A 216 6.55 -22.60 -6.76
C MET A 216 5.64 -23.83 -6.89
N ASN A 217 5.53 -24.42 -8.08
CA ASN A 217 4.74 -25.64 -8.30
C ASN A 217 5.25 -26.87 -7.51
N LYS A 218 6.50 -26.86 -7.06
CA LYS A 218 7.05 -27.93 -6.22
C LYS A 218 6.59 -27.83 -4.75
N HIS A 219 6.19 -26.63 -4.32
CA HIS A 219 5.96 -26.31 -2.91
C HIS A 219 4.50 -25.93 -2.62
N ILE A 220 3.80 -25.38 -3.61
CA ILE A 220 2.51 -24.73 -3.47
C ILE A 220 1.48 -25.44 -4.37
N LYS A 221 0.34 -25.81 -3.77
CA LYS A 221 -0.79 -26.41 -4.51
C LYS A 221 -1.58 -25.35 -5.25
N ASP A 222 -2.25 -25.75 -6.32
CA ASP A 222 -3.16 -24.88 -7.05
C ASP A 222 -4.45 -24.65 -6.23
N GLY A 223 -4.98 -23.43 -6.30
CA GLY A 223 -6.20 -23.04 -5.61
C GLY A 223 -6.13 -23.07 -4.09
N GLU A 224 -4.94 -22.83 -3.51
CA GLU A 224 -4.73 -22.92 -2.07
C GLU A 224 -4.97 -21.59 -1.34
N PHE A 225 -4.66 -20.44 -1.96
CA PHE A 225 -4.57 -19.15 -1.29
C PHE A 225 -5.74 -18.22 -1.58
N ASP A 226 -6.07 -17.39 -0.59
CA ASP A 226 -7.15 -16.42 -0.63
C ASP A 226 -6.67 -15.01 -1.04
N LEU A 227 -5.38 -14.73 -0.85
CA LEU A 227 -4.72 -13.48 -1.27
C LEU A 227 -3.31 -13.77 -1.78
N LEU A 228 -2.94 -13.15 -2.88
CA LEU A 228 -1.53 -12.97 -3.28
C LEU A 228 -1.13 -11.55 -2.91
N PHE A 229 -0.16 -11.39 -1.99
CA PHE A 229 0.35 -10.08 -1.61
C PHE A 229 1.86 -10.05 -1.67
N SER A 230 2.44 -9.19 -2.51
CA SER A 230 3.87 -9.19 -2.71
C SER A 230 4.44 -7.82 -3.07
N CYS A 231 5.75 -7.68 -2.89
CA CYS A 231 6.55 -6.55 -3.35
C CYS A 231 7.79 -7.11 -4.05
N PRO A 232 7.80 -7.12 -5.39
CA PRO A 232 8.88 -7.71 -6.16
C PRO A 232 10.16 -6.86 -6.09
N PRO A 233 11.34 -7.44 -6.41
CA PRO A 233 12.56 -6.67 -6.59
C PRO A 233 12.40 -5.65 -7.74
N TYR A 234 13.11 -4.53 -7.62
CA TYR A 234 13.04 -3.42 -8.59
C TYR A 234 14.18 -3.51 -9.62
N ALA A 235 14.21 -4.57 -10.41
CA ALA A 235 15.22 -4.80 -11.45
C ALA A 235 16.67 -4.58 -10.91
N ASP A 236 17.50 -3.82 -11.61
CA ASP A 236 18.90 -3.54 -11.27
C ASP A 236 19.09 -2.42 -10.22
N LEU A 237 18.03 -2.06 -9.46
CA LEU A 237 18.11 -1.02 -8.43
C LEU A 237 18.85 -1.49 -7.17
N GLU A 238 18.63 -2.75 -6.77
CA GLU A 238 19.24 -3.39 -5.61
C GLU A 238 19.72 -4.78 -6.03
N VAL A 239 21.00 -5.10 -5.82
CA VAL A 239 21.54 -6.45 -6.02
C VAL A 239 21.53 -7.15 -4.66
N TYR A 240 20.77 -8.25 -4.56
CA TYR A 240 20.59 -8.95 -3.28
C TYR A 240 21.61 -10.03 -3.01
N ILE A 241 21.94 -10.83 -4.03
CA ILE A 241 22.99 -11.86 -3.93
C ILE A 241 23.70 -12.04 -5.27
N ASP A 242 24.89 -12.66 -5.24
CA ASP A 242 25.63 -13.05 -6.43
C ASP A 242 25.17 -14.46 -6.89
N ASP A 243 23.91 -14.52 -7.39
CA ASP A 243 23.28 -15.74 -7.90
C ASP A 243 22.61 -15.41 -9.24
N GLU A 244 22.84 -16.24 -10.26
CA GLU A 244 22.24 -16.05 -11.59
C GLU A 244 20.70 -16.15 -11.58
N ARG A 245 20.12 -16.78 -10.57
CA ARG A 245 18.66 -16.89 -10.38
C ARG A 245 18.05 -15.62 -9.81
N ASP A 246 18.85 -14.77 -9.18
CA ASP A 246 18.35 -13.48 -8.63
C ASP A 246 17.94 -12.56 -9.77
N LEU A 247 16.67 -12.19 -9.79
CA LEU A 247 16.09 -11.32 -10.80
C LEU A 247 16.82 -9.95 -10.86
N SER A 248 17.37 -9.49 -9.75
CA SER A 248 18.08 -8.20 -9.68
C SER A 248 19.40 -8.18 -10.46
N ASN A 249 19.97 -9.35 -10.76
CA ASN A 249 21.19 -9.47 -11.56
C ASN A 249 20.92 -9.52 -13.07
N MET A 250 19.65 -9.64 -13.48
CA MET A 250 19.28 -9.83 -14.88
C MET A 250 19.15 -8.50 -15.61
N PRO A 251 19.50 -8.44 -16.91
CA PRO A 251 19.06 -7.35 -17.77
C PRO A 251 17.53 -7.21 -17.75
N TYR A 252 17.01 -5.99 -17.88
CA TYR A 252 15.57 -5.75 -17.72
C TYR A 252 14.68 -6.66 -18.59
N SER A 253 15.10 -6.98 -19.82
CA SER A 253 14.35 -7.89 -20.71
C SER A 253 14.25 -9.32 -20.17
N GLU A 254 15.28 -9.81 -19.51
CA GLU A 254 15.30 -11.13 -18.88
C GLU A 254 14.53 -11.09 -17.55
N PHE A 255 14.76 -10.05 -16.76
CA PHE A 255 14.02 -9.77 -15.53
C PHE A 255 12.51 -9.82 -15.78
N ILE A 256 12.02 -9.04 -16.75
CA ILE A 256 10.56 -8.96 -17.01
C ILE A 256 9.99 -10.28 -17.54
N SER A 257 10.79 -11.07 -18.26
CA SER A 257 10.38 -12.38 -18.72
C SER A 257 10.20 -13.35 -17.55
N ALA A 258 11.19 -13.44 -16.65
CA ALA A 258 11.11 -14.25 -15.44
C ALA A 258 9.99 -13.79 -14.48
N TYR A 259 9.83 -12.47 -14.35
CA TYR A 259 8.76 -11.87 -13.55
C TYR A 259 7.36 -12.27 -14.08
N ARG A 260 7.13 -12.17 -15.39
CA ARG A 260 5.87 -12.59 -16.02
C ARG A 260 5.59 -14.07 -15.83
N GLU A 261 6.62 -14.92 -15.84
CA GLU A 261 6.48 -16.34 -15.53
C GLU A 261 5.99 -16.56 -14.10
N ILE A 262 6.61 -15.88 -13.12
CA ILE A 262 6.21 -15.96 -11.70
C ILE A 262 4.76 -15.49 -11.52
N VAL A 263 4.38 -14.37 -12.11
CA VAL A 263 3.01 -13.86 -12.08
C VAL A 263 2.02 -14.87 -12.69
N ARG A 264 2.35 -15.46 -13.84
CA ARG A 264 1.52 -16.48 -14.50
C ARG A 264 1.35 -17.73 -13.62
N LEU A 265 2.42 -18.20 -12.99
CA LEU A 265 2.37 -19.35 -12.10
C LEU A 265 1.54 -19.07 -10.85
N SER A 266 1.66 -17.86 -10.29
CA SER A 266 0.93 -17.45 -9.09
C SER A 266 -0.58 -17.39 -9.30
N TYR A 267 -1.05 -17.16 -10.53
CA TYR A 267 -2.47 -17.19 -10.87
C TYR A 267 -3.14 -18.51 -10.45
N ASN A 268 -2.48 -19.64 -10.72
CA ASN A 268 -3.03 -20.96 -10.37
C ASN A 268 -3.01 -21.22 -8.86
N LYS A 269 -2.15 -20.53 -8.08
CA LYS A 269 -2.06 -20.72 -6.63
C LYS A 269 -3.22 -20.07 -5.88
N LEU A 270 -3.81 -19.03 -6.44
CA LEU A 270 -4.99 -18.39 -5.88
C LEU A 270 -6.26 -19.21 -6.15
N LYS A 271 -7.15 -19.20 -5.16
CA LYS A 271 -8.55 -19.59 -5.34
C LYS A 271 -9.24 -18.65 -6.32
N ASP A 272 -10.35 -19.11 -6.91
CA ASP A 272 -11.23 -18.21 -7.63
C ASP A 272 -11.88 -17.19 -6.69
N ASN A 273 -12.23 -16.04 -7.21
CA ASN A 273 -12.80 -14.92 -6.48
C ASN A 273 -11.86 -14.38 -5.38
N SER A 274 -10.59 -14.25 -5.70
CA SER A 274 -9.53 -13.76 -4.80
C SER A 274 -8.75 -12.59 -5.40
N PHE A 275 -8.18 -11.77 -4.51
CA PHE A 275 -7.37 -10.63 -4.91
C PHE A 275 -5.88 -10.98 -5.01
N ALA A 276 -5.20 -10.25 -5.89
CA ALA A 276 -3.75 -10.14 -5.91
C ALA A 276 -3.36 -8.67 -5.78
N VAL A 277 -2.47 -8.36 -4.85
CA VAL A 277 -2.05 -6.99 -4.54
C VAL A 277 -0.54 -6.90 -4.60
N PHE A 278 -0.04 -6.02 -5.45
CA PHE A 278 1.39 -5.82 -5.66
C PHE A 278 1.80 -4.38 -5.38
N VAL A 279 2.79 -4.22 -4.51
CA VAL A 279 3.39 -2.91 -4.23
C VAL A 279 4.60 -2.74 -5.13
N VAL A 280 4.52 -1.81 -6.08
CA VAL A 280 5.55 -1.61 -7.10
C VAL A 280 5.92 -0.13 -7.24
N GLY A 281 7.08 0.12 -7.77
CA GLY A 281 7.54 1.47 -8.09
C GLY A 281 8.22 1.53 -9.46
N GLU A 282 8.21 2.70 -10.08
CA GLU A 282 8.96 2.90 -11.31
C GLU A 282 10.46 2.94 -11.07
N VAL A 283 11.20 2.30 -11.95
CA VAL A 283 12.66 2.22 -11.94
C VAL A 283 13.25 2.91 -13.16
N ARG A 284 14.35 3.63 -12.97
CA ARG A 284 15.08 4.26 -14.06
C ARG A 284 16.28 3.42 -14.46
N GLY A 285 16.36 3.12 -15.74
CA GLY A 285 17.54 2.49 -16.31
C GLY A 285 18.76 3.42 -16.33
N LYS A 286 19.92 2.88 -16.70
CA LYS A 286 21.19 3.62 -16.78
C LYS A 286 21.14 4.82 -17.75
N ASN A 287 20.26 4.78 -18.74
CA ASN A 287 19.98 5.90 -19.66
C ASN A 287 19.13 7.03 -19.02
N GLY A 288 18.63 6.83 -17.80
CA GLY A 288 17.81 7.77 -17.05
C GLY A 288 16.33 7.78 -17.37
N ASN A 289 15.85 6.99 -18.31
CA ASN A 289 14.42 6.79 -18.61
C ASN A 289 13.81 5.75 -17.70
N TYR A 290 12.50 5.80 -17.45
CA TYR A 290 11.78 4.72 -16.78
C TYR A 290 11.74 3.47 -17.66
N TYR A 291 11.81 2.30 -17.04
CA TYR A 291 11.57 1.01 -17.71
C TYR A 291 10.10 0.75 -17.99
N ASN A 292 9.19 1.52 -17.37
CA ASN A 292 7.74 1.28 -17.37
C ASN A 292 7.34 0.04 -16.54
N PHE A 293 8.03 -0.20 -15.44
CA PHE A 293 7.82 -1.41 -14.64
C PHE A 293 6.39 -1.53 -14.07
N VAL A 294 5.76 -0.40 -13.73
CA VAL A 294 4.34 -0.37 -13.30
C VAL A 294 3.44 -0.85 -14.43
N GLY A 295 3.59 -0.34 -15.65
CA GLY A 295 2.83 -0.77 -16.83
C GLY A 295 3.10 -2.22 -17.21
N ASP A 296 4.35 -2.67 -17.14
CA ASP A 296 4.73 -4.06 -17.41
C ASP A 296 4.15 -5.03 -16.37
N THR A 297 4.04 -4.60 -15.08
CA THR A 297 3.35 -5.37 -14.05
C THR A 297 1.86 -5.49 -14.37
N ILE A 298 1.18 -4.40 -14.69
CA ILE A 298 -0.24 -4.43 -15.07
C ILE A 298 -0.45 -5.40 -16.25
N THR A 299 0.39 -5.30 -17.26
CA THR A 299 0.33 -6.18 -18.46
C THR A 299 0.57 -7.65 -18.08
N ALA A 300 1.56 -7.94 -17.22
CA ALA A 300 1.86 -9.30 -16.78
C ALA A 300 0.66 -9.96 -16.08
N PHE A 301 -0.04 -9.22 -15.24
CA PHE A 301 -1.23 -9.73 -14.54
C PHE A 301 -2.43 -9.92 -15.48
N ILE A 302 -2.67 -8.99 -16.40
CA ILE A 302 -3.74 -9.11 -17.40
C ILE A 302 -3.48 -10.34 -18.30
N ASP A 303 -2.25 -10.50 -18.78
CA ASP A 303 -1.85 -11.65 -19.61
C ASP A 303 -1.96 -13.00 -18.87
N ALA A 304 -1.77 -12.99 -17.55
CA ALA A 304 -1.98 -14.17 -16.70
C ALA A 304 -3.46 -14.51 -16.44
N GLY A 305 -4.40 -13.61 -16.78
CA GLY A 305 -5.83 -13.81 -16.65
C GLY A 305 -6.51 -13.05 -15.51
N TYR A 306 -5.78 -12.23 -14.77
CA TYR A 306 -6.35 -11.35 -13.76
C TYR A 306 -7.08 -10.16 -14.39
N LYS A 307 -8.00 -9.57 -13.63
CA LYS A 307 -8.62 -8.28 -13.94
C LYS A 307 -7.91 -7.18 -13.15
N TYR A 308 -7.44 -6.15 -13.82
CA TYR A 308 -6.96 -4.95 -13.13
C TYR A 308 -8.14 -4.24 -12.47
N TYR A 309 -8.11 -4.10 -11.14
CA TYR A 309 -9.30 -3.75 -10.36
C TYR A 309 -9.21 -2.39 -9.69
N ASN A 310 -8.11 -2.13 -8.95
CA ASN A 310 -7.84 -0.84 -8.33
C ASN A 310 -6.37 -0.46 -8.47
N GLU A 311 -6.11 0.86 -8.40
CA GLU A 311 -4.79 1.43 -8.18
C GLU A 311 -4.84 2.35 -6.96
N ILE A 312 -3.85 2.20 -6.07
CA ILE A 312 -3.69 3.04 -4.89
C ILE A 312 -2.28 3.64 -4.92
N ILE A 313 -2.19 4.94 -4.70
CA ILE A 313 -0.93 5.66 -4.58
C ILE A 313 -0.52 5.70 -3.11
N TYR A 314 0.56 5.03 -2.77
CA TYR A 314 1.12 5.06 -1.43
C TYR A 314 2.19 6.13 -1.33
N LEU A 315 1.89 7.25 -0.65
CA LEU A 315 2.85 8.33 -0.41
C LEU A 315 3.84 7.91 0.68
N THR A 316 5.11 7.87 0.30
CA THR A 316 6.19 7.47 1.20
C THR A 316 6.82 8.67 1.90
N PRO A 317 7.38 8.50 3.12
CA PRO A 317 8.17 9.56 3.76
C PRO A 317 9.27 10.10 2.85
N ALA A 318 9.57 11.38 2.99
CA ALA A 318 10.56 12.04 2.12
C ALA A 318 11.95 11.38 2.18
N GLY A 319 12.37 10.92 3.35
CA GLY A 319 13.66 10.24 3.55
C GLY A 319 14.80 10.95 2.83
N THR A 320 15.53 10.22 1.96
CA THR A 320 16.64 10.76 1.16
C THR A 320 16.18 11.55 -0.09
N ASN A 321 14.89 11.74 -0.32
CA ASN A 321 14.37 12.41 -1.51
C ASN A 321 14.86 13.85 -1.62
N ALA A 322 14.97 14.55 -0.49
CA ALA A 322 15.49 15.93 -0.47
C ALA A 322 16.93 16.01 -1.00
N LEU A 323 17.77 15.03 -0.66
CA LEU A 323 19.16 14.96 -1.13
C LEU A 323 19.26 14.75 -2.64
N ARG A 324 18.29 14.07 -3.24
CA ARG A 324 18.22 13.78 -4.67
C ARG A 324 17.55 14.88 -5.50
N ALA A 325 16.82 15.79 -4.84
CA ALA A 325 16.08 16.87 -5.51
C ALA A 325 16.97 17.81 -6.35
N HIS A 326 18.26 17.99 -5.96
CA HIS A 326 19.21 18.80 -6.73
C HIS A 326 19.43 18.31 -8.18
N GLN A 327 19.15 17.04 -8.46
CA GLN A 327 19.26 16.48 -9.81
C GLN A 327 18.26 17.11 -10.79
N PHE A 328 17.18 17.73 -10.27
CA PHE A 328 16.20 18.42 -11.09
C PHE A 328 16.81 19.52 -11.93
N ASN A 329 17.71 20.34 -11.36
CA ASN A 329 18.35 21.43 -12.09
C ASN A 329 19.24 20.94 -13.25
N LYS A 330 19.83 19.75 -13.11
CA LYS A 330 20.75 19.18 -14.12
C LYS A 330 20.02 18.43 -15.24
N SER A 331 18.93 17.73 -14.91
CA SER A 331 18.33 16.76 -15.82
C SER A 331 16.79 16.79 -15.85
N ARG A 332 16.16 17.69 -15.08
CA ARG A 332 14.70 17.78 -14.89
C ARG A 332 14.09 16.48 -14.37
N LYS A 333 14.90 15.65 -13.69
CA LYS A 333 14.40 14.43 -13.05
C LYS A 333 13.70 14.79 -11.76
N VAL A 334 12.40 14.44 -11.69
CA VAL A 334 11.61 14.54 -10.47
C VAL A 334 11.90 13.32 -9.60
N VAL A 335 12.07 13.53 -8.30
CA VAL A 335 12.25 12.45 -7.33
C VAL A 335 10.90 11.84 -7.01
N LYS A 336 10.78 10.51 -7.14
CA LYS A 336 9.55 9.79 -6.86
C LYS A 336 9.31 9.71 -5.35
N GLY A 337 8.17 10.18 -4.88
CA GLY A 337 7.75 10.19 -3.47
C GLY A 337 6.58 9.25 -3.18
N HIS A 338 6.35 8.24 -4.04
CA HIS A 338 5.26 7.30 -3.88
C HIS A 338 5.60 5.93 -4.48
N GLN A 339 4.86 4.92 -4.07
CA GLN A 339 4.76 3.63 -4.72
C GLN A 339 3.33 3.43 -5.24
N ASN A 340 3.15 2.52 -6.20
CA ASN A 340 1.86 2.13 -6.71
C ASN A 340 1.48 0.79 -6.07
N ILE A 341 0.28 0.70 -5.50
CA ILE A 341 -0.32 -0.54 -5.04
C ILE A 341 -1.32 -0.93 -6.11
N LEU A 342 -0.98 -1.96 -6.84
CA LEU A 342 -1.79 -2.47 -7.94
C LEU A 342 -2.64 -3.62 -7.42
N VAL A 343 -3.95 -3.50 -7.57
CA VAL A 343 -4.91 -4.50 -7.09
C VAL A 343 -5.54 -5.19 -8.29
N PHE A 344 -5.42 -6.51 -8.31
CA PHE A 344 -5.97 -7.37 -9.34
C PHE A 344 -6.97 -8.34 -8.74
N TYR A 345 -7.89 -8.84 -9.56
CA TYR A 345 -8.90 -9.79 -9.14
C TYR A 345 -8.95 -11.00 -10.08
N LYS A 346 -8.97 -12.19 -9.48
CA LYS A 346 -9.19 -13.46 -10.18
C LYS A 346 -10.66 -13.88 -9.97
N GLY A 347 -11.48 -13.87 -11.00
CA GLY A 347 -12.88 -14.28 -10.93
C GLY A 347 -13.87 -13.27 -11.50
N ALA A 348 -15.15 -13.42 -11.16
CA ALA A 348 -16.20 -12.48 -11.55
C ALA A 348 -16.36 -11.40 -10.46
N THR A 349 -16.30 -10.13 -10.85
CA THR A 349 -16.38 -9.01 -9.89
C THR A 349 -17.76 -8.92 -9.20
N THR A 350 -18.79 -9.53 -9.79
CA THR A 350 -20.12 -9.67 -9.18
C THR A 350 -20.12 -10.51 -7.91
N ASP A 351 -19.14 -11.38 -7.73
CA ASP A 351 -19.07 -12.35 -6.62
C ASP A 351 -18.37 -11.77 -5.38
N ILE A 352 -17.75 -10.57 -5.50
CA ILE A 352 -17.02 -9.91 -4.41
C ILE A 352 -17.93 -9.70 -3.20
N LYS A 353 -19.14 -9.15 -3.41
CA LYS A 353 -20.09 -8.85 -2.33
C LYS A 353 -20.49 -10.08 -1.48
N GLY A 354 -20.47 -11.27 -2.09
CA GLY A 354 -20.85 -12.51 -1.38
C GLY A 354 -19.70 -13.20 -0.66
N LYS A 355 -18.45 -12.83 -1.01
CA LYS A 355 -17.25 -13.48 -0.46
C LYS A 355 -16.59 -12.70 0.67
N PHE A 356 -16.62 -11.38 0.61
CA PHE A 356 -15.94 -10.51 1.58
C PHE A 356 -16.97 -9.94 2.55
N ALA A 357 -16.74 -10.17 3.86
CA ALA A 357 -17.52 -9.56 4.93
C ALA A 357 -17.27 -8.05 5.00
N PRO A 358 -18.20 -7.27 5.58
CA PRO A 358 -17.89 -5.88 5.95
C PRO A 358 -16.66 -5.83 6.86
N ILE A 359 -15.84 -4.83 6.64
CA ILE A 359 -14.62 -4.64 7.43
C ILE A 359 -14.99 -3.94 8.73
N ASP A 360 -14.48 -4.43 9.87
CA ASP A 360 -14.36 -3.71 11.13
C ASP A 360 -12.88 -3.69 11.55
N PHE A 361 -12.25 -2.54 11.43
CA PHE A 361 -10.83 -2.39 11.73
C PHE A 361 -10.56 -2.29 13.24
N ASN A 362 -11.60 -1.97 14.03
CA ASN A 362 -11.49 -1.91 15.50
C ASN A 362 -11.40 -3.29 16.14
N GLU A 363 -11.97 -4.31 15.51
CA GLU A 363 -11.74 -5.68 15.94
C GLU A 363 -10.26 -6.02 15.74
N ASN A 364 -9.50 -6.19 16.84
CA ASN A 364 -8.07 -6.53 16.87
C ASN A 364 -7.07 -5.40 16.51
N LYS A 365 -7.25 -4.20 17.03
CA LYS A 365 -6.15 -3.21 17.02
C LYS A 365 -5.00 -3.76 17.86
N ILE A 366 -3.79 -3.76 17.28
CA ILE A 366 -2.56 -4.18 18.00
C ILE A 366 -2.37 -3.42 19.30
N SER A 367 -2.74 -2.13 19.34
CA SER A 367 -2.68 -1.32 20.54
C SER A 367 -3.60 -1.81 21.69
N GLU A 368 -4.63 -2.59 21.41
CA GLU A 368 -5.59 -3.10 22.41
C GLU A 368 -5.32 -4.55 22.80
N VAL A 369 -4.65 -5.31 21.96
CA VAL A 369 -4.31 -6.73 22.24
C VAL A 369 -3.16 -6.82 23.27
N TYR A 370 -2.40 -5.75 23.51
CA TYR A 370 -1.19 -5.75 24.33
C TYR A 370 -1.12 -4.57 25.33
N ALA A 371 -2.26 -3.91 25.64
CA ALA A 371 -2.41 -3.03 26.78
C ALA A 371 -2.87 -3.83 28.00
#